data_c13efb07fca9e205f31c5c92495fe9b5
#
_entry.id   c13efb07fca9e205f31c5c92495fe9b5
#
_cell.length_a   1.000
_cell.length_b   1.000
_cell.length_c   1.000
_cell.angle_alpha   90.00
_cell.angle_beta   90.00
_cell.angle_gamma   90.00
#
_symmetry.space_group_name_H-M   'P 1'
#
loop_
_entity.id
_entity.type
_entity.pdbx_description
1 polymer ?
#
loop_
_entity_poly.entity_id
_entity_poly.type
_entity_poly.pdbx_seq_one_letter_code
_entity_poly.pdbx_strand_id
1 'polypeptide(L)'
;MARDLALKKRQGRLDAELVGLHIRNDFSPHELSERLAAEYEAWGIPLVVKDVAVEGRLKPGRRMNCYWCSTQRRTEMIRYAMAEGFTAVALGHHLDDVLETLFMNMMRKGELSTMPPVVCYRKYPLRIIRPMYLVEEKQVIELATELGLVSATCTCGYNDRSERDSTRERVEALTGGSSDAKRAILESLRHVNAEYLPS
;
A
#
# COMPACT_ATOMS: atom_id res chain seq x y z
N MET A 1 -8.83 -2.48 -6.05
CA MET A 1 -9.02 -3.06 -4.70
C MET A 1 -10.43 -2.83 -4.14
N ALA A 2 -10.82 -1.59 -3.78
CA ALA A 2 -12.14 -1.34 -3.15
C ALA A 2 -13.30 -1.90 -4.00
N ARG A 3 -13.33 -1.60 -5.31
CA ARG A 3 -14.29 -2.15 -6.25
C ARG A 3 -14.38 -3.67 -6.21
N ASP A 4 -13.25 -4.37 -6.20
CA ASP A 4 -13.23 -5.84 -6.21
C ASP A 4 -13.72 -6.43 -4.89
N LEU A 5 -13.40 -5.77 -3.76
CA LEU A 5 -13.95 -6.15 -2.46
C LEU A 5 -15.47 -5.96 -2.42
N ALA A 6 -15.98 -4.83 -2.94
CA ALA A 6 -17.41 -4.59 -3.05
C ALA A 6 -18.10 -5.63 -3.95
N LEU A 7 -17.49 -5.97 -5.09
CA LEU A 7 -18.01 -7.00 -5.98
C LEU A 7 -18.08 -8.36 -5.30
N LYS A 8 -17.03 -8.78 -4.60
CA LYS A 8 -17.00 -10.04 -3.84
C LYS A 8 -18.08 -10.06 -2.75
N LYS A 9 -18.29 -8.92 -2.06
CA LYS A 9 -19.36 -8.79 -1.06
C LYS A 9 -20.74 -8.97 -1.70
N ARG A 10 -21.01 -8.30 -2.82
CA ARG A 10 -22.28 -8.45 -3.56
C ARG A 10 -22.52 -9.88 -4.07
N GLN A 11 -21.46 -10.60 -4.39
CA GLN A 11 -21.50 -12.01 -4.81
C GLN A 11 -21.62 -13.00 -3.64
N GLY A 12 -21.71 -12.54 -2.40
CA GLY A 12 -21.73 -13.42 -1.22
C GLY A 12 -20.39 -14.13 -0.96
N ARG A 13 -19.31 -13.70 -1.61
CA ARG A 13 -17.95 -14.28 -1.47
C ARG A 13 -17.09 -13.58 -0.41
N LEU A 14 -17.60 -12.51 0.16
CA LEU A 14 -16.98 -11.76 1.25
C LEU A 14 -18.06 -11.32 2.23
N ASP A 15 -18.01 -11.89 3.41
CA ASP A 15 -18.84 -11.45 4.55
C ASP A 15 -18.03 -10.47 5.40
N ALA A 16 -18.12 -9.19 5.07
CA ALA A 16 -17.43 -8.13 5.77
C ALA A 16 -18.13 -6.79 5.57
N GLU A 17 -18.05 -5.94 6.57
CA GLU A 17 -18.34 -4.52 6.42
C GLU A 17 -17.14 -3.82 5.77
N LEU A 18 -17.41 -2.95 4.80
CA LEU A 18 -16.39 -2.23 4.05
C LEU A 18 -16.58 -0.73 4.23
N VAL A 19 -15.51 -0.04 4.59
CA VAL A 19 -15.43 1.43 4.65
C VAL A 19 -14.18 1.89 3.93
N GLY A 20 -14.32 2.87 3.05
CA GLY A 20 -13.19 3.60 2.48
C GLY A 20 -12.70 4.65 3.47
N LEU A 21 -11.41 4.72 3.71
CA LEU A 21 -10.80 5.75 4.55
C LEU A 21 -9.79 6.55 3.75
N HIS A 22 -10.09 7.83 3.53
CA HIS A 22 -9.18 8.79 2.93
C HIS A 22 -8.50 9.63 4.02
N ILE A 23 -7.17 9.60 4.07
CA ILE A 23 -6.39 10.43 4.98
C ILE A 23 -5.90 11.66 4.23
N ARG A 24 -6.41 12.83 4.59
CA ARG A 24 -5.98 14.13 4.09
C ARG A 24 -4.94 14.72 5.05
N ASN A 25 -3.82 15.15 4.52
CA ASN A 25 -2.74 15.76 5.33
C ASN A 25 -2.76 17.30 5.22
N ASP A 26 -2.06 17.97 6.13
CA ASP A 26 -2.03 19.43 6.30
C ASP A 26 -1.07 20.16 5.34
N PHE A 27 -0.22 19.46 4.60
CA PHE A 27 0.79 20.07 3.72
C PHE A 27 0.57 19.78 2.22
N SER A 28 -0.29 18.85 1.91
CA SER A 28 -0.66 18.51 0.53
C SER A 28 -2.15 18.19 0.50
N PRO A 29 -3.00 19.21 0.37
CA PRO A 29 -4.43 19.04 0.34
C PRO A 29 -4.85 18.36 -0.98
N HIS A 30 -4.62 17.06 -1.07
CA HIS A 30 -5.25 16.26 -2.13
C HIS A 30 -6.72 16.11 -1.74
N GLU A 31 -7.53 16.96 -2.32
CA GLU A 31 -8.97 16.76 -2.25
C GLU A 31 -9.32 15.45 -2.92
N LEU A 32 -10.21 14.73 -2.27
CA LEU A 32 -10.80 13.54 -2.86
C LEU A 32 -11.51 13.98 -4.16
N SER A 33 -11.16 13.37 -5.30
CA SER A 33 -11.85 13.72 -6.54
C SER A 33 -13.33 13.34 -6.41
N GLU A 34 -14.21 14.22 -6.88
CA GLU A 34 -15.68 13.97 -6.90
C GLU A 34 -15.99 12.65 -7.59
N ARG A 35 -15.25 12.35 -8.67
CA ARG A 35 -15.40 11.09 -9.38
C ARG A 35 -15.09 9.88 -8.50
N LEU A 36 -14.02 9.92 -7.70
CA LEU A 36 -13.69 8.82 -6.80
C LEU A 36 -14.76 8.66 -5.70
N ALA A 37 -15.29 9.77 -5.19
CA ALA A 37 -16.40 9.75 -4.23
C ALA A 37 -17.64 9.10 -4.84
N ALA A 38 -18.03 9.47 -6.06
CA ALA A 38 -19.14 8.89 -6.79
C ALA A 38 -18.96 7.38 -7.05
N GLU A 39 -17.73 6.94 -7.37
CA GLU A 39 -17.42 5.52 -7.54
C GLU A 39 -17.58 4.74 -6.23
N TYR A 40 -17.16 5.28 -5.08
CA TYR A 40 -17.37 4.64 -3.78
C TYR A 40 -18.85 4.50 -3.45
N GLU A 41 -19.66 5.52 -3.75
CA GLU A 41 -21.11 5.46 -3.63
C GLU A 41 -21.72 4.37 -4.52
N ALA A 42 -21.33 4.32 -5.80
CA ALA A 42 -21.79 3.31 -6.76
C ALA A 42 -21.39 1.88 -6.33
N TRP A 43 -20.26 1.72 -5.66
CA TRP A 43 -19.83 0.43 -5.11
C TRP A 43 -20.55 0.08 -3.80
N GLY A 44 -21.30 1.02 -3.20
CA GLY A 44 -21.95 0.84 -1.92
C GLY A 44 -20.98 0.76 -0.74
N ILE A 45 -19.86 1.46 -0.84
CA ILE A 45 -18.83 1.55 0.22
C ILE A 45 -18.87 2.97 0.80
N PRO A 46 -19.27 3.16 2.06
CA PRO A 46 -19.15 4.45 2.74
C PRO A 46 -17.71 4.97 2.70
N LEU A 47 -17.54 6.26 2.44
CA LEU A 47 -16.22 6.89 2.36
C LEU A 47 -16.07 7.92 3.47
N VAL A 48 -15.09 7.73 4.32
CA VAL A 48 -14.75 8.61 5.43
C VAL A 48 -13.46 9.37 5.11
N VAL A 49 -13.49 10.69 5.30
CA VAL A 49 -12.30 11.55 5.18
C VAL A 49 -11.84 11.96 6.57
N LYS A 50 -10.54 11.77 6.83
CA LYS A 50 -9.89 12.15 8.09
C LYS A 50 -8.75 13.12 7.82
N ASP A 51 -8.81 14.30 8.45
CA ASP A 51 -7.71 15.26 8.45
C ASP A 51 -6.66 14.87 9.47
N VAL A 52 -5.40 14.93 9.04
CA VAL A 52 -4.26 14.57 9.89
C VAL A 52 -3.17 15.62 9.78
N ALA A 53 -2.86 16.28 10.88
CA ALA A 53 -1.77 17.24 11.00
C ALA A 53 -0.41 16.53 10.97
N VAL A 54 0.01 16.07 9.81
CA VAL A 54 1.27 15.32 9.66
C VAL A 54 2.48 16.21 9.88
N GLU A 55 2.48 17.40 9.29
CA GLU A 55 3.52 18.41 9.47
C GLU A 55 3.45 19.00 10.88
N GLY A 56 2.26 19.33 11.35
CA GLY A 56 2.03 19.87 12.67
C GLY A 56 2.46 18.95 13.84
N ARG A 57 2.70 17.66 13.58
CA ARG A 57 3.24 16.69 14.56
C ARG A 57 4.77 16.58 14.53
N LEU A 58 5.45 17.28 13.63
CA LEU A 58 6.91 17.28 13.61
C LEU A 58 7.49 17.96 14.85
N LYS A 59 8.46 17.31 15.46
CA LYS A 59 9.20 17.94 16.54
C LYS A 59 10.11 19.05 16.00
N PRO A 60 10.38 20.13 16.77
CA PRO A 60 11.31 21.17 16.38
C PRO A 60 12.65 20.61 15.87
N GLY A 61 13.14 21.12 14.76
CA GLY A 61 14.40 20.69 14.13
C GLY A 61 14.33 19.40 13.30
N ARG A 62 13.17 18.73 13.21
CA ARG A 62 12.97 17.58 12.31
C ARG A 62 12.46 18.04 10.96
N ARG A 63 12.91 17.35 9.90
CA ARG A 63 12.45 17.60 8.53
C ARG A 63 11.38 16.59 8.13
N MET A 64 10.39 17.07 7.38
CA MET A 64 9.39 16.23 6.73
C MET A 64 10.07 15.25 5.76
N ASN A 65 9.57 14.04 5.70
CA ASN A 65 9.96 13.03 4.71
C ASN A 65 8.84 12.00 4.53
N CYS A 66 8.93 11.20 3.45
CA CYS A 66 7.91 10.20 3.10
C CYS A 66 7.71 9.14 4.20
N TYR A 67 8.77 8.75 4.91
CA TYR A 67 8.67 7.78 6.00
C TYR A 67 7.83 8.32 7.17
N TRP A 68 8.07 9.57 7.57
CA TRP A 68 7.28 10.23 8.62
C TRP A 68 5.81 10.34 8.20
N CYS A 69 5.56 10.86 6.99
CA CYS A 69 4.21 11.00 6.45
C CYS A 69 3.47 9.66 6.43
N SER A 70 4.06 8.63 5.87
CA SER A 70 3.44 7.30 5.79
C SER A 70 3.17 6.69 7.17
N THR A 71 4.07 6.95 8.14
CA THR A 71 3.91 6.48 9.52
C THR A 71 2.74 7.18 10.20
N GLN A 72 2.61 8.51 10.08
CA GLN A 72 1.51 9.25 10.67
C GLN A 72 0.16 8.82 10.07
N ARG A 73 0.08 8.72 8.75
CA ARG A 73 -1.13 8.27 8.05
C ARG A 73 -1.53 6.84 8.47
N ARG A 74 -0.55 5.92 8.55
CA ARG A 74 -0.81 4.54 9.00
C ARG A 74 -1.29 4.50 10.45
N THR A 75 -0.70 5.31 11.32
CA THR A 75 -1.14 5.41 12.70
C THR A 75 -2.60 5.83 12.80
N GLU A 76 -3.03 6.82 12.00
CA GLU A 76 -4.43 7.26 12.01
C GLU A 76 -5.36 6.21 11.40
N MET A 77 -4.96 5.51 10.37
CA MET A 77 -5.75 4.38 9.83
C MET A 77 -5.99 3.30 10.89
N ILE A 78 -4.95 2.95 11.64
CA ILE A 78 -5.06 1.96 12.73
C ILE A 78 -5.95 2.48 13.85
N ARG A 79 -5.77 3.74 14.28
CA ARG A 79 -6.60 4.36 15.32
C ARG A 79 -8.08 4.38 14.94
N TYR A 80 -8.37 4.82 13.71
CA TYR A 80 -9.73 4.83 13.19
C TYR A 80 -10.33 3.42 13.18
N ALA A 81 -9.62 2.46 12.60
CA ALA A 81 -10.10 1.09 12.51
C ALA A 81 -10.40 0.48 13.90
N MET A 82 -9.56 0.77 14.89
CA MET A 82 -9.78 0.31 16.26
C MET A 82 -10.98 1.00 16.93
N ALA A 83 -11.12 2.30 16.74
CA ALA A 83 -12.21 3.08 17.34
C ALA A 83 -13.58 2.65 16.80
N GLU A 84 -13.66 2.30 15.52
CA GLU A 84 -14.88 1.85 14.84
C GLU A 84 -15.07 0.32 14.88
N GLY A 85 -14.22 -0.41 15.60
CA GLY A 85 -14.36 -1.85 15.78
C GLY A 85 -14.00 -2.71 14.57
N PHE A 86 -13.27 -2.16 13.56
CA PHE A 86 -12.80 -2.94 12.43
C PHE A 86 -11.70 -3.92 12.84
N THR A 87 -11.70 -5.09 12.25
CA THR A 87 -10.72 -6.16 12.53
C THR A 87 -9.56 -6.20 11.54
N ALA A 88 -9.68 -5.46 10.42
CA ALA A 88 -8.63 -5.42 9.40
C ALA A 88 -8.56 -4.04 8.69
N VAL A 89 -7.35 -3.68 8.27
CA VAL A 89 -7.10 -2.58 7.34
C VAL A 89 -6.54 -3.16 6.05
N ALA A 90 -7.22 -2.94 4.93
CA ALA A 90 -6.77 -3.34 3.61
C ALA A 90 -5.91 -2.23 2.98
N LEU A 91 -4.69 -2.55 2.60
CA LEU A 91 -3.78 -1.63 1.92
C LEU A 91 -3.59 -2.05 0.46
N GLY A 92 -3.52 -1.07 -0.43
CA GLY A 92 -3.40 -1.24 -1.87
C GLY A 92 -2.00 -1.63 -2.37
N HIS A 93 -1.13 -2.17 -1.52
CA HIS A 93 0.18 -2.62 -1.97
C HIS A 93 0.04 -3.79 -2.96
N HIS A 94 0.82 -3.73 -4.04
CA HIS A 94 0.82 -4.67 -5.16
C HIS A 94 2.16 -5.40 -5.27
N LEU A 95 2.30 -6.31 -6.23
CA LEU A 95 3.49 -7.15 -6.40
C LEU A 95 4.78 -6.33 -6.53
N ASP A 96 4.75 -5.25 -7.28
CA ASP A 96 5.93 -4.39 -7.49
C ASP A 96 6.38 -3.74 -6.19
N ASP A 97 5.46 -3.25 -5.34
CA ASP A 97 5.77 -2.75 -3.98
C ASP A 97 6.46 -3.81 -3.11
N VAL A 98 6.02 -5.07 -3.24
CA VAL A 98 6.57 -6.19 -2.47
C VAL A 98 8.01 -6.48 -2.91
N LEU A 99 8.27 -6.47 -4.21
CA LEU A 99 9.62 -6.66 -4.77
C LEU A 99 10.53 -5.48 -4.45
N GLU A 100 10.07 -4.24 -4.63
CA GLU A 100 10.82 -3.05 -4.23
C GLU A 100 11.24 -3.14 -2.75
N THR A 101 10.31 -3.53 -1.87
CA THR A 101 10.61 -3.69 -0.43
C THR A 101 11.62 -4.81 -0.18
N LEU A 102 11.52 -5.93 -0.90
CA LEU A 102 12.48 -7.02 -0.83
C LEU A 102 13.89 -6.52 -1.16
N PHE A 103 14.07 -5.91 -2.32
CA PHE A 103 15.38 -5.43 -2.76
C PHE A 103 15.93 -4.30 -1.89
N MET A 104 15.07 -3.39 -1.40
CA MET A 104 15.49 -2.38 -0.42
C MET A 104 16.02 -3.03 0.87
N ASN A 105 15.33 -4.05 1.41
CA ASN A 105 15.80 -4.75 2.61
C ASN A 105 17.09 -5.51 2.35
N MET A 106 17.22 -6.20 1.22
CA MET A 106 18.46 -6.89 0.82
C MET A 106 19.64 -5.92 0.73
N MET A 107 19.48 -4.81 0.01
CA MET A 107 20.56 -3.86 -0.25
C MET A 107 20.93 -3.00 0.97
N ARG A 108 19.98 -2.70 1.84
CA ARG A 108 20.18 -1.76 2.95
C ARG A 108 20.41 -2.42 4.29
N LYS A 109 19.78 -3.56 4.51
CA LYS A 109 19.80 -4.24 5.81
C LYS A 109 20.53 -5.59 5.75
N GLY A 110 20.82 -6.10 4.54
CA GLY A 110 21.29 -7.46 4.39
C GLY A 110 20.24 -8.50 4.80
N GLU A 111 18.96 -8.15 4.72
CA GLU A 111 17.85 -9.01 5.16
C GLU A 111 17.05 -9.51 3.97
N LEU A 112 16.83 -10.81 3.90
CA LEU A 112 15.91 -11.43 2.96
C LEU A 112 14.48 -11.37 3.52
N SER A 113 13.85 -10.21 3.42
CA SER A 113 12.52 -9.95 3.96
C SER A 113 11.74 -8.96 3.12
N THR A 114 10.42 -9.08 3.11
CA THR A 114 9.52 -8.14 2.43
C THR A 114 8.23 -7.94 3.21
N MET A 115 7.25 -7.25 2.61
CA MET A 115 5.91 -7.10 3.17
C MET A 115 5.14 -8.42 3.04
N PRO A 116 4.65 -9.04 4.11
CA PRO A 116 3.78 -10.22 3.97
C PRO A 116 2.35 -9.82 3.55
N PRO A 117 1.57 -10.74 2.94
CA PRO A 117 0.19 -10.45 2.54
C PRO A 117 -0.73 -10.14 3.72
N VAL A 118 -0.43 -10.69 4.89
CA VAL A 118 -1.15 -10.45 6.15
C VAL A 118 -0.16 -10.19 7.26
N VAL A 119 -0.39 -9.14 8.05
CA VAL A 119 0.34 -8.83 9.28
C VAL A 119 -0.65 -8.77 10.43
N CYS A 120 -0.44 -9.60 11.44
CA CYS A 120 -1.17 -9.52 12.71
C CYS A 120 -0.35 -8.73 13.72
N TYR A 121 -0.91 -7.65 14.25
CA TYR A 121 -0.24 -6.89 15.29
C TYR A 121 -0.40 -7.56 16.66
N ARG A 122 0.72 -7.72 17.38
CA ARG A 122 0.65 -8.26 18.77
C ARG A 122 -0.03 -7.30 19.75
N LYS A 123 0.05 -6.00 19.48
CA LYS A 123 -0.46 -4.94 20.37
C LYS A 123 -1.90 -4.53 20.08
N TYR A 124 -2.45 -4.89 18.93
CA TYR A 124 -3.76 -4.46 18.47
C TYR A 124 -4.55 -5.65 17.93
N PRO A 125 -5.84 -5.78 18.23
CA PRO A 125 -6.71 -6.81 17.67
C PRO A 125 -7.04 -6.48 16.19
N LEU A 126 -6.03 -6.14 15.40
CA LEU A 126 -6.16 -5.65 14.05
C LEU A 126 -5.15 -6.35 13.13
N ARG A 127 -5.60 -6.65 11.91
CA ARG A 127 -4.75 -7.18 10.85
C ARG A 127 -4.55 -6.14 9.75
N ILE A 128 -3.37 -6.06 9.20
CA ILE A 128 -3.12 -5.40 7.91
C ILE A 128 -3.17 -6.47 6.84
N ILE A 129 -4.00 -6.29 5.84
CA ILE A 129 -4.11 -7.20 4.70
C ILE A 129 -3.75 -6.48 3.39
N ARG A 130 -3.23 -7.23 2.42
CA ARG A 130 -2.85 -6.71 1.09
C ARG A 130 -3.52 -7.53 0.01
N PRO A 131 -4.78 -7.24 -0.33
CA PRO A 131 -5.55 -8.04 -1.28
C PRO A 131 -4.95 -8.08 -2.69
N MET A 132 -4.13 -7.07 -3.06
CA MET A 132 -3.48 -6.97 -4.37
C MET A 132 -2.03 -7.48 -4.38
N TYR A 133 -1.63 -8.25 -3.37
CA TYR A 133 -0.25 -8.72 -3.15
C TYR A 133 0.41 -9.37 -4.38
N LEU A 134 -0.37 -10.05 -5.23
CA LEU A 134 0.08 -10.74 -6.44
C LEU A 134 -0.31 -10.02 -7.73
N VAL A 135 -0.94 -8.85 -7.65
CA VAL A 135 -1.35 -8.04 -8.80
C VAL A 135 -0.20 -7.11 -9.17
N GLU A 136 0.14 -6.99 -10.44
CA GLU A 136 1.17 -6.06 -10.91
C GLU A 136 0.65 -4.63 -11.02
N GLU A 137 1.51 -3.65 -10.82
CA GLU A 137 1.17 -2.22 -10.92
C GLU A 137 0.53 -1.88 -12.29
N LYS A 138 1.05 -2.44 -13.39
CA LYS A 138 0.49 -2.24 -14.74
C LYS A 138 -0.98 -2.60 -14.84
N GLN A 139 -1.40 -3.72 -14.23
CA GLN A 139 -2.81 -4.16 -14.22
C GLN A 139 -3.69 -3.19 -13.41
N VAL A 140 -3.14 -2.60 -12.35
CA VAL A 140 -3.84 -1.58 -11.55
C VAL A 140 -4.02 -0.30 -12.35
N ILE A 141 -2.98 0.13 -13.07
CA ILE A 141 -3.00 1.32 -13.93
C ILE A 141 -3.98 1.14 -15.08
N GLU A 142 -3.96 -0.01 -15.76
CA GLU A 142 -4.89 -0.35 -16.84
C GLU A 142 -6.35 -0.22 -16.36
N LEU A 143 -6.69 -0.88 -15.25
CA LEU A 143 -8.04 -0.80 -14.68
C LEU A 143 -8.41 0.63 -14.24
N ALA A 144 -7.47 1.36 -13.62
CA ALA A 144 -7.72 2.75 -13.22
C ALA A 144 -7.98 3.65 -14.42
N THR A 145 -7.28 3.42 -15.53
CA THR A 145 -7.45 4.14 -16.79
C THR A 145 -8.82 3.84 -17.41
N GLU A 146 -9.21 2.58 -17.48
CA GLU A 146 -10.54 2.14 -17.99
C GLU A 146 -11.68 2.78 -17.17
N LEU A 147 -11.51 2.89 -15.86
CA LEU A 147 -12.48 3.54 -14.98
C LEU A 147 -12.38 5.08 -15.01
N GLY A 148 -11.39 5.64 -15.72
CA GLY A 148 -11.10 7.07 -15.77
C GLY A 148 -10.75 7.64 -14.39
N LEU A 149 -10.20 6.83 -13.52
CA LEU A 149 -9.66 7.23 -12.22
C LEU A 149 -8.21 7.69 -12.44
N VAL A 150 -7.99 9.00 -12.42
CA VAL A 150 -6.64 9.55 -12.53
C VAL A 150 -5.88 9.23 -11.23
N SER A 151 -4.69 8.63 -11.35
CA SER A 151 -3.84 8.41 -10.19
C SER A 151 -3.35 9.76 -9.67
N ALA A 152 -3.74 10.12 -8.45
CA ALA A 152 -3.12 11.22 -7.75
C ALA A 152 -1.74 10.79 -7.27
N THR A 153 -0.71 11.12 -8.02
CA THR A 153 0.67 10.97 -7.55
C THR A 153 0.90 11.99 -6.44
N CYS A 154 1.63 11.62 -5.39
CA CYS A 154 2.00 12.55 -4.34
C CYS A 154 2.86 13.68 -4.93
N THR A 155 2.30 14.89 -5.01
CA THR A 155 2.95 16.10 -5.52
C THR A 155 3.55 16.95 -4.41
N CYS A 156 3.68 16.40 -3.20
CA CYS A 156 4.31 17.12 -2.10
C CYS A 156 5.79 17.37 -2.44
N GLY A 157 6.28 18.60 -2.24
CA GLY A 157 7.67 19.00 -2.51
C GLY A 157 8.74 18.28 -1.65
N TYR A 158 8.33 17.27 -0.88
CA TYR A 158 9.20 16.41 -0.06
C TYR A 158 9.53 15.07 -0.72
N ASN A 159 9.02 14.83 -1.94
CA ASN A 159 9.29 13.63 -2.71
C ASN A 159 10.51 13.86 -3.62
N ASP A 160 11.67 14.08 -3.02
CA ASP A 160 12.93 13.92 -3.76
C ASP A 160 13.01 12.50 -4.29
N ARG A 161 13.66 12.27 -5.44
CA ARG A 161 13.87 10.97 -6.09
C ARG A 161 14.08 9.92 -5.01
N SER A 162 13.01 9.19 -4.69
CA SER A 162 13.00 8.35 -3.51
C SER A 162 13.89 7.13 -3.77
N GLU A 163 14.47 6.58 -2.73
CA GLU A 163 15.19 5.31 -2.81
C GLU A 163 14.33 4.21 -3.46
N ARG A 164 13.00 4.33 -3.30
CA ARG A 164 12.04 3.44 -3.93
C ARG A 164 12.06 3.57 -5.45
N ASP A 165 12.18 4.78 -6.01
CA ASP A 165 12.24 5.00 -7.46
C ASP A 165 13.49 4.34 -8.05
N SER A 166 14.65 4.53 -7.41
CA SER A 166 15.88 3.87 -7.85
C SER A 166 15.84 2.34 -7.71
N THR A 167 15.12 1.83 -6.71
CA THR A 167 14.94 0.38 -6.55
C THR A 167 13.97 -0.17 -7.59
N ARG A 168 12.91 0.57 -7.92
CA ARG A 168 11.99 0.23 -9.02
C ARG A 168 12.72 0.07 -10.35
N GLU A 169 13.57 1.04 -10.70
CA GLU A 169 14.40 0.97 -11.92
C GLU A 169 15.29 -0.29 -11.95
N ARG A 170 15.88 -0.65 -10.80
CA ARG A 170 16.72 -1.86 -10.69
C ARG A 170 15.92 -3.15 -10.80
N VAL A 171 14.74 -3.21 -10.17
CA VAL A 171 13.84 -4.37 -10.29
C VAL A 171 13.38 -4.54 -11.72
N GLU A 172 13.02 -3.45 -12.39
CA GLU A 172 12.60 -3.48 -13.78
C GLU A 172 13.73 -3.94 -14.70
N ALA A 173 14.96 -3.42 -14.50
CA ALA A 173 16.13 -3.85 -15.25
C ALA A 173 16.46 -5.33 -15.03
N LEU A 174 16.33 -5.83 -13.78
CA LEU A 174 16.60 -7.22 -13.43
C LEU A 174 15.57 -8.17 -14.03
N THR A 175 14.30 -7.79 -14.04
CA THR A 175 13.20 -8.65 -14.51
C THR A 175 12.86 -8.48 -15.99
N GLY A 176 13.37 -7.41 -16.62
CA GLY A 176 12.97 -7.01 -17.96
C GLY A 176 11.47 -6.79 -18.11
N GLY A 177 10.78 -6.39 -17.03
CA GLY A 177 9.32 -6.26 -16.99
C GLY A 177 8.54 -7.57 -17.03
N SER A 178 9.22 -8.72 -17.00
CA SER A 178 8.59 -10.04 -17.08
C SER A 178 7.79 -10.36 -15.83
N SER A 179 6.49 -10.66 -16.01
CA SER A 179 5.59 -11.12 -14.96
C SER A 179 6.08 -12.42 -14.31
N ASP A 180 6.61 -13.34 -15.12
CA ASP A 180 7.11 -14.63 -14.64
C ASP A 180 8.38 -14.44 -13.80
N ALA A 181 9.29 -13.56 -14.21
CA ALA A 181 10.49 -13.24 -13.44
C ALA A 181 10.13 -12.59 -12.09
N LYS A 182 9.19 -11.64 -12.08
CA LYS A 182 8.70 -11.01 -10.86
C LYS A 182 8.10 -12.04 -9.87
N ARG A 183 7.29 -12.95 -10.38
CA ARG A 183 6.68 -14.03 -9.56
C ARG A 183 7.72 -15.03 -9.08
N ALA A 184 8.68 -15.43 -9.92
CA ALA A 184 9.75 -16.34 -9.55
C ALA A 184 10.61 -15.77 -8.41
N ILE A 185 10.95 -14.48 -8.47
CA ILE A 185 11.67 -13.81 -7.38
C ILE A 185 10.87 -13.86 -6.06
N LEU A 186 9.56 -13.57 -6.10
CA LEU A 186 8.74 -13.64 -4.89
C LEU A 186 8.64 -15.06 -4.36
N GLU A 187 8.46 -16.05 -5.24
CA GLU A 187 8.31 -17.45 -4.87
C GLU A 187 9.61 -18.05 -4.31
N SER A 188 10.78 -17.56 -4.75
CA SER A 188 12.08 -17.99 -4.21
C SER A 188 12.22 -17.77 -2.69
N LEU A 189 11.48 -16.81 -2.11
CA LEU A 189 11.44 -16.60 -0.67
C LEU A 189 10.80 -17.76 0.11
N ARG A 190 10.02 -18.61 -0.57
CA ARG A 190 9.40 -19.80 0.01
C ARG A 190 10.20 -21.06 -0.22
N HIS A 191 11.12 -21.02 -1.18
CA HIS A 191 11.91 -22.16 -1.64
C HIS A 191 13.40 -21.92 -1.40
N VAL A 192 13.77 -21.59 -0.16
CA VAL A 192 15.16 -21.40 0.24
C VAL A 192 15.82 -22.76 0.43
N ASN A 193 16.84 -23.07 -0.37
CA ASN A 193 17.66 -24.26 -0.18
C ASN A 193 18.81 -23.94 0.80
N ALA A 194 18.61 -24.28 2.06
CA ALA A 194 19.56 -23.98 3.13
C ALA A 194 20.94 -24.61 2.95
N GLU A 195 21.04 -25.75 2.24
CA GLU A 195 22.30 -26.45 1.98
C GLU A 195 23.25 -25.69 1.06
N TYR A 196 22.72 -24.76 0.24
CA TYR A 196 23.49 -23.92 -0.68
C TYR A 196 23.64 -22.49 -0.20
N LEU A 197 23.28 -22.18 1.03
CA LEU A 197 23.50 -20.85 1.61
C LEU A 197 24.91 -20.79 2.22
N PRO A 198 25.60 -19.64 2.13
CA PRO A 198 26.85 -19.44 2.83
C PRO A 198 26.63 -19.54 4.33
N SER A 199 27.50 -20.30 5.02
CA SER A 199 27.52 -20.47 6.47
C SER A 199 28.15 -19.25 7.16
#